data_2291be4b8c1ea6f4e7427c3d7415ddd5
#
_entry.id   2291be4b8c1ea6f4e7427c3d7415ddd5
#
_cell.length_a   1.000
_cell.length_b   1.000
_cell.length_c   1.000
_cell.angle_alpha   90.00
_cell.angle_beta   90.00
_cell.angle_gamma   90.00
#
_symmetry.space_group_name_H-M   'P 1'
#
loop_
_entity.id
_entity.type
_entity.pdbx_description
1 polymer ?
#
loop_
_entity_poly.entity_id
_entity_poly.type
_entity_poly.pdbx_seq_one_letter_code
_entity_poly.pdbx_strand_id
1 'polypeptide(L)'
;MSAWRTRTKGALPVTHHGRLEIINGICLAAFRKAISAAALTDALASFDEDVAEGRYAQTDVLWRATLRRASDISRTHTARLGCRSLDVLHVATAVELGLRDFVTFDRRQQQLARTVGLKSITPRK
;
A
#
# COMPACT_ATOMS: atom_id res chain seq x y z
N MET A 1 2.52 -6.37 10.23
CA MET A 1 1.96 -6.98 9.00
C MET A 1 1.39 -8.37 9.23
N SER A 2 2.16 -9.31 9.80
CA SER A 2 1.67 -10.67 9.98
C SER A 2 0.43 -10.76 10.89
N ALA A 3 0.37 -9.99 11.98
CA ALA A 3 -0.78 -10.02 12.88
C ALA A 3 -2.07 -9.54 12.20
N TRP A 4 -1.96 -8.59 11.28
CA TRP A 4 -3.10 -8.14 10.50
C TRP A 4 -3.50 -9.20 9.49
N ARG A 5 -2.52 -9.81 8.83
CA ARG A 5 -2.76 -10.78 7.78
C ARG A 5 -3.48 -12.03 8.29
N THR A 6 -3.24 -12.45 9.52
CA THR A 6 -3.92 -13.63 10.09
C THR A 6 -5.42 -13.42 10.24
N ARG A 7 -5.89 -12.18 10.20
CA ARG A 7 -7.32 -11.85 10.28
C ARG A 7 -7.97 -11.77 8.91
N THR A 8 -7.18 -11.82 7.84
CA THR A 8 -7.66 -11.65 6.48
C THR A 8 -7.81 -13.02 5.83
N LYS A 9 -8.97 -13.27 5.25
CA LYS A 9 -9.19 -14.50 4.49
C LYS A 9 -8.70 -14.30 3.06
N GLY A 10 -7.95 -15.27 2.55
CA GLY A 10 -7.44 -15.27 1.19
C GLY A 10 -6.21 -14.40 1.01
N ALA A 11 -5.77 -14.26 -0.23
CA ALA A 11 -4.60 -13.50 -0.59
C ALA A 11 -4.92 -12.00 -0.64
N LEU A 12 -3.95 -11.19 -0.21
CA LEU A 12 -4.06 -9.74 -0.33
C LEU A 12 -3.71 -9.31 -1.75
N PRO A 13 -4.55 -8.52 -2.42
CA PRO A 13 -4.17 -7.98 -3.72
C PRO A 13 -2.96 -7.07 -3.59
N VAL A 14 -1.98 -7.24 -4.48
CA VAL A 14 -0.81 -6.36 -4.55
C VAL A 14 -0.50 -6.06 -6.00
N THR A 15 -0.28 -4.79 -6.30
CA THR A 15 0.15 -4.36 -7.64
C THR A 15 1.67 -4.37 -7.72
N HIS A 16 2.23 -4.25 -8.94
CA HIS A 16 3.67 -4.15 -9.12
C HIS A 16 4.24 -2.94 -8.37
N HIS A 17 3.58 -1.78 -8.46
CA HIS A 17 4.05 -0.60 -7.73
C HIS A 17 3.82 -0.73 -6.22
N GLY A 18 2.79 -1.42 -5.78
CA GLY A 18 2.57 -1.73 -4.36
C GLY A 18 3.66 -2.62 -3.80
N ARG A 19 4.08 -3.62 -4.57
CA ARG A 19 5.18 -4.50 -4.20
C ARG A 19 6.49 -3.72 -4.06
N LEU A 20 6.78 -2.85 -5.01
CA LEU A 20 7.95 -1.96 -4.93
C LEU A 20 7.89 -1.10 -3.67
N GLU A 21 6.75 -0.55 -3.34
CA GLU A 21 6.54 0.29 -2.18
C GLU A 21 6.85 -0.46 -0.88
N ILE A 22 6.39 -1.71 -0.77
CA ILE A 22 6.66 -2.55 0.39
C ILE A 22 8.16 -2.81 0.54
N ILE A 23 8.81 -3.25 -0.54
CA ILE A 23 10.25 -3.55 -0.55
C ILE A 23 11.05 -2.29 -0.20
N ASN A 24 10.75 -1.19 -0.87
CA ASN A 24 11.47 0.06 -0.63
C ASN A 24 11.24 0.59 0.79
N GLY A 25 10.04 0.42 1.33
CA GLY A 25 9.76 0.82 2.71
C GLY A 25 10.60 0.07 3.72
N ILE A 26 10.77 -1.24 3.52
CA ILE A 26 11.64 -2.07 4.37
C ILE A 26 13.09 -1.60 4.26
N CYS A 27 13.58 -1.39 3.05
CA CYS A 27 14.95 -0.96 2.81
C CYS A 27 15.21 0.44 3.37
N LEU A 28 14.23 1.33 3.26
CA LEU A 28 14.34 2.69 3.78
C LEU A 28 14.39 2.71 5.31
N ALA A 29 13.66 1.79 5.97
CA ALA A 29 13.73 1.64 7.41
C ALA A 29 15.14 1.28 7.87
N ALA A 30 15.84 0.42 7.12
CA ALA A 30 17.23 0.08 7.40
C ALA A 30 18.15 1.29 7.18
N PHE A 31 17.94 2.05 6.12
CA PHE A 31 18.70 3.27 5.85
C PHE A 31 18.57 4.27 7.00
N ARG A 32 17.36 4.42 7.53
CA ARG A 32 17.07 5.33 8.65
C ARG A 32 17.46 4.74 10.01
N LYS A 33 18.05 3.56 10.01
CA LYS A 33 18.47 2.83 11.22
C LYS A 33 17.32 2.52 12.18
N ALA A 34 16.10 2.45 11.65
CA ALA A 34 14.95 2.00 12.41
C ALA A 34 14.96 0.49 12.61
N ILE A 35 15.62 -0.25 11.71
CA ILE A 35 15.85 -1.68 11.86
C ILE A 35 17.32 -2.00 11.58
N SER A 36 17.81 -3.11 12.14
CA SER A 36 19.19 -3.58 11.94
C SER A 36 19.35 -4.22 10.57
N ALA A 37 20.61 -4.46 10.16
CA ALA A 37 20.92 -5.19 8.93
C ALA A 37 20.35 -6.62 8.97
N ALA A 38 20.39 -7.27 10.13
CA ALA A 38 19.81 -8.61 10.28
C ALA A 38 18.29 -8.56 10.13
N ALA A 39 17.63 -7.58 10.72
CA ALA A 39 16.18 -7.40 10.60
C ALA A 39 15.79 -7.10 9.16
N LEU A 40 16.59 -6.33 8.42
CA LEU A 40 16.37 -6.07 7.00
C LEU A 40 16.36 -7.38 6.21
N THR A 41 17.38 -8.21 6.39
CA THR A 41 17.49 -9.50 5.70
C THR A 41 16.29 -10.38 6.02
N ASP A 42 15.90 -10.46 7.28
CA ASP A 42 14.77 -11.28 7.72
C ASP A 42 13.45 -10.77 7.16
N ALA A 43 13.26 -9.45 7.15
CA ALA A 43 12.02 -8.85 6.65
C ALA A 43 11.84 -9.08 5.14
N LEU A 44 12.93 -8.93 4.36
CA LEU A 44 12.87 -9.18 2.92
C LEU A 44 12.64 -10.67 2.63
N ALA A 45 13.28 -11.55 3.39
CA ALA A 45 13.07 -13.00 3.24
C ALA A 45 11.63 -13.38 3.58
N SER A 46 11.07 -12.80 4.65
CA SER A 46 9.68 -13.05 5.03
C SER A 46 8.70 -12.57 3.95
N PHE A 47 8.97 -11.42 3.36
CA PHE A 47 8.13 -10.92 2.27
C PHE A 47 8.18 -11.84 1.07
N ASP A 48 9.39 -12.26 0.66
CA ASP A 48 9.57 -13.17 -0.48
C ASP A 48 8.86 -14.50 -0.23
N GLU A 49 8.95 -15.01 0.99
CA GLU A 49 8.26 -16.25 1.39
C GLU A 49 6.75 -16.09 1.32
N ASP A 50 6.21 -14.95 1.80
CA ASP A 50 4.78 -14.66 1.73
C ASP A 50 4.29 -14.61 0.28
N VAL A 51 5.08 -14.02 -0.62
CA VAL A 51 4.75 -13.99 -2.04
C VAL A 51 4.76 -15.40 -2.62
N ALA A 52 5.78 -16.20 -2.31
CA ALA A 52 5.92 -17.56 -2.80
C ALA A 52 4.79 -18.47 -2.31
N GLU A 53 4.30 -18.23 -1.10
CA GLU A 53 3.21 -19.01 -0.52
C GLU A 53 1.82 -18.53 -0.93
N GLY A 54 1.75 -17.53 -1.79
CA GLY A 54 0.48 -17.02 -2.31
C GLY A 54 -0.32 -16.16 -1.34
N ARG A 55 0.32 -15.59 -0.33
CA ARG A 55 -0.35 -14.67 0.60
C ARG A 55 -0.63 -13.31 -0.03
N TYR A 56 0.04 -13.02 -1.13
CA TYR A 56 -0.21 -11.84 -1.96
C TYR A 56 -0.63 -12.28 -3.34
N ALA A 57 -1.70 -11.71 -3.85
CA ALA A 57 -2.17 -11.95 -5.20
C ALA A 57 -1.71 -10.81 -6.10
N GLN A 58 -0.85 -11.11 -7.07
CA GLN A 58 -0.40 -10.13 -8.04
C GLN A 58 -1.60 -9.63 -8.84
N THR A 59 -1.84 -8.34 -8.81
CA THR A 59 -2.99 -7.71 -9.45
C THR A 59 -2.54 -6.65 -10.44
N ASP A 60 -3.01 -6.74 -11.67
CA ASP A 60 -2.73 -5.75 -12.69
C ASP A 60 -3.78 -4.64 -12.64
N VAL A 61 -3.35 -3.45 -13.02
CA VAL A 61 -4.24 -2.29 -13.09
C VAL A 61 -4.37 -1.80 -14.52
N LEU A 62 -5.52 -1.23 -14.83
CA LEU A 62 -5.72 -0.52 -16.08
C LEU A 62 -5.10 0.88 -15.94
N TRP A 63 -3.85 1.00 -16.34
CA TRP A 63 -3.05 2.20 -16.07
C TRP A 63 -3.70 3.50 -16.53
N ARG A 64 -4.27 3.50 -17.73
CA ARG A 64 -4.91 4.71 -18.26
C ARG A 64 -6.05 5.17 -17.34
N ALA A 65 -6.94 4.25 -16.96
CA ALA A 65 -8.06 4.57 -16.09
C ALA A 65 -7.57 4.96 -14.68
N THR A 66 -6.59 4.24 -14.16
CA THR A 66 -6.02 4.50 -12.83
C THR A 66 -5.36 5.87 -12.76
N LEU A 67 -4.55 6.23 -13.76
CA LEU A 67 -3.89 7.52 -13.79
C LEU A 67 -4.88 8.67 -13.98
N ARG A 68 -5.93 8.46 -14.76
CA ARG A 68 -7.00 9.44 -14.91
C ARG A 68 -7.71 9.68 -13.58
N ARG A 69 -8.05 8.60 -12.88
CA ARG A 69 -8.67 8.70 -11.56
C ARG A 69 -7.74 9.39 -10.56
N ALA A 70 -6.45 9.04 -10.58
CA ALA A 70 -5.46 9.67 -9.72
C ALA A 70 -5.40 11.17 -9.96
N SER A 71 -5.43 11.60 -11.23
CA SER A 71 -5.43 13.01 -11.58
C SER A 71 -6.69 13.73 -11.06
N ASP A 72 -7.85 13.08 -11.16
CA ASP A 72 -9.10 13.65 -10.68
C ASP A 72 -9.10 13.76 -9.15
N ILE A 73 -8.62 12.74 -8.46
CA ILE A 73 -8.48 12.75 -7.00
C ILE A 73 -7.53 13.88 -6.57
N SER A 74 -6.41 14.02 -7.28
CA SER A 74 -5.43 15.05 -6.99
C SER A 74 -6.03 16.45 -7.14
N ARG A 75 -6.74 16.69 -8.24
CA ARG A 75 -7.39 17.98 -8.48
C ARG A 75 -8.38 18.35 -7.39
N THR A 76 -9.09 17.36 -6.88
CA THR A 76 -10.14 17.58 -5.89
C THR A 76 -9.60 17.73 -4.47
N HIS A 77 -8.53 16.99 -4.13
CA HIS A 77 -8.15 16.83 -2.72
C HIS A 77 -6.73 17.27 -2.36
N THR A 78 -5.77 17.24 -3.28
CA THR A 78 -4.37 17.46 -2.92
C THR A 78 -4.10 18.85 -2.35
N ALA A 79 -4.71 19.89 -2.91
CA ALA A 79 -4.47 21.24 -2.42
C ALA A 79 -4.85 21.41 -0.95
N ARG A 80 -5.86 20.66 -0.50
CA ARG A 80 -6.33 20.71 0.88
C ARG A 80 -5.61 19.74 1.79
N LEU A 81 -5.34 18.51 1.31
CA LEU A 81 -4.79 17.43 2.14
C LEU A 81 -3.27 17.29 2.05
N GLY A 82 -2.65 17.87 1.04
CA GLY A 82 -1.20 17.80 0.89
C GLY A 82 -0.67 16.43 0.48
N CYS A 83 -1.41 15.72 -0.36
CA CYS A 83 -1.03 14.37 -0.79
C CYS A 83 0.10 14.40 -1.82
N ARG A 84 0.95 13.38 -1.80
CA ARG A 84 1.98 13.18 -2.81
C ARG A 84 1.45 12.29 -3.92
N SER A 85 2.13 12.31 -5.08
CA SER A 85 1.70 11.55 -6.26
C SER A 85 1.53 10.06 -5.97
N LEU A 86 2.46 9.44 -5.22
CA LEU A 86 2.36 8.02 -4.88
C LEU A 86 1.18 7.73 -3.96
N ASP A 87 0.88 8.63 -3.01
CA ASP A 87 -0.29 8.48 -2.15
C ASP A 87 -1.56 8.44 -2.98
N VAL A 88 -1.68 9.39 -3.91
CA VAL A 88 -2.82 9.48 -4.80
C VAL A 88 -2.93 8.25 -5.69
N LEU A 89 -1.79 7.78 -6.22
CA LEU A 89 -1.76 6.60 -7.08
C LEU A 89 -2.22 5.34 -6.35
N HIS A 90 -1.76 5.12 -5.13
CA HIS A 90 -2.17 3.95 -4.34
C HIS A 90 -3.67 3.97 -4.05
N VAL A 91 -4.19 5.11 -3.66
CA VAL A 91 -5.62 5.25 -3.37
C VAL A 91 -6.45 5.09 -4.64
N ALA A 92 -6.04 5.70 -5.76
CA ALA A 92 -6.71 5.56 -7.05
C ALA A 92 -6.74 4.11 -7.51
N THR A 93 -5.64 3.38 -7.30
CA THR A 93 -5.56 1.96 -7.63
C THR A 93 -6.59 1.15 -6.84
N ALA A 94 -6.70 1.39 -5.54
CA ALA A 94 -7.68 0.70 -4.71
C ALA A 94 -9.11 0.98 -5.17
N VAL A 95 -9.41 2.22 -5.53
CA VAL A 95 -10.72 2.60 -6.05
C VAL A 95 -11.01 1.89 -7.37
N GLU A 96 -10.05 1.89 -8.30
CA GLU A 96 -10.23 1.25 -9.62
C GLU A 96 -10.37 -0.26 -9.52
N LEU A 97 -9.73 -0.89 -8.55
CA LEU A 97 -9.85 -2.33 -8.33
C LEU A 97 -11.13 -2.69 -7.56
N GLY A 98 -11.92 -1.70 -7.16
CA GLY A 98 -13.15 -1.94 -6.41
C GLY A 98 -12.93 -2.42 -5.00
N LEU A 99 -11.78 -2.14 -4.42
CA LEU A 99 -11.47 -2.54 -3.06
C LEU A 99 -12.20 -1.65 -2.07
N ARG A 100 -12.59 -2.22 -0.93
CA ARG A 100 -13.27 -1.47 0.14
C ARG A 100 -12.29 -0.99 1.18
N ASP A 101 -11.29 -1.82 1.48
CA ASP A 101 -10.34 -1.61 2.55
C ASP A 101 -9.01 -1.11 1.99
N PHE A 102 -8.42 -0.16 2.69
CA PHE A 102 -7.11 0.38 2.34
C PHE A 102 -6.20 0.29 3.56
N VAL A 103 -5.16 -0.53 3.44
CA VAL A 103 -4.24 -0.80 4.55
C VAL A 103 -3.00 0.05 4.42
N THR A 104 -2.77 0.94 5.37
CA THR A 104 -1.59 1.79 5.37
C THR A 104 -1.27 2.31 6.77
N PHE A 105 0.00 2.54 7.04
CA PHE A 105 0.47 3.25 8.23
C PHE A 105 0.57 4.76 7.99
N ASP A 106 0.54 5.20 6.74
CA ASP A 106 0.74 6.61 6.39
C ASP A 106 -0.54 7.41 6.62
N ARG A 107 -0.43 8.45 7.43
CA ARG A 107 -1.59 9.30 7.78
C ARG A 107 -2.20 10.01 6.59
N ARG A 108 -1.37 10.46 5.65
CA ARG A 108 -1.88 11.16 4.46
C ARG A 108 -2.67 10.21 3.59
N GLN A 109 -2.18 8.98 3.43
CA GLN A 109 -2.90 7.96 2.69
C GLN A 109 -4.19 7.57 3.41
N GLN A 110 -4.16 7.43 4.74
CA GLN A 110 -5.36 7.13 5.53
C GLN A 110 -6.42 8.19 5.32
N GLN A 111 -6.05 9.45 5.43
CA GLN A 111 -6.97 10.57 5.28
C GLN A 111 -7.55 10.64 3.89
N LEU A 112 -6.72 10.49 2.86
CA LEU A 112 -7.17 10.49 1.48
C LEU A 112 -8.10 9.31 1.20
N ALA A 113 -7.74 8.11 1.67
CA ALA A 113 -8.56 6.92 1.49
C ALA A 113 -9.95 7.10 2.07
N ARG A 114 -10.06 7.63 3.28
CA ARG A 114 -11.37 7.91 3.91
C ARG A 114 -12.16 8.95 3.12
N THR A 115 -11.49 9.98 2.64
CA THR A 115 -12.14 11.06 1.90
C THR A 115 -12.79 10.56 0.62
N VAL A 116 -12.20 9.57 -0.05
CA VAL A 116 -12.77 8.99 -1.27
C VAL A 116 -13.66 7.77 -1.01
N GLY A 117 -13.95 7.47 0.25
CA GLY A 117 -14.91 6.44 0.62
C GLY A 117 -14.35 5.06 0.91
N LEU A 118 -13.03 4.92 1.02
CA LEU A 118 -12.40 3.66 1.41
C LEU A 118 -12.35 3.54 2.94
N LYS A 119 -12.37 2.31 3.42
CA LYS A 119 -12.17 2.04 4.83
C LYS A 119 -10.66 1.92 5.08
N SER A 120 -10.11 2.84 5.85
CA SER A 120 -8.70 2.83 6.18
C SER A 120 -8.44 1.90 7.36
N ILE A 121 -7.47 1.01 7.20
CA ILE A 121 -7.05 0.05 8.21
C ILE A 121 -5.59 0.27 8.52
N THR A 122 -5.27 0.44 9.82
CA THR A 122 -3.88 0.50 10.26
C THR A 122 -3.52 -0.86 10.86
N PRO A 123 -2.52 -1.56 10.31
CA PRO A 123 -2.12 -2.86 10.85
C PRO A 123 -1.59 -2.71 12.27
N ARG A 124 -1.89 -3.68 13.12
CA ARG A 124 -1.32 -3.75 14.46
C ARG A 124 0.10 -4.28 14.39
N LYS A 125 0.95 -3.69 15.21
CA LYS A 125 2.31 -4.18 15.34
C LYS A 125 2.35 -5.47 16.14
#